data_722a5172acf0cfb8c65500deffa0b649
#
_entry.id   722a5172acf0cfb8c65500deffa0b649
#
_cell.length_a   1.000
_cell.length_b   1.000
_cell.length_c   1.000
_cell.angle_alpha   90.00
_cell.angle_beta   90.00
_cell.angle_gamma   90.00
#
_symmetry.space_group_name_H-M   'P 1'
#
loop_
_entity.id
_entity.type
_entity.pdbx_description
1 polymer ?
#
loop_
_entity_poly.entity_id
_entity_poly.type
_entity_poly.pdbx_seq_one_letter_code
_entity_poly.pdbx_strand_id
1 'polypeptide(L)'
;MKMFFLMVTALAVWVAEAGYRRGELIAELRFTEADAAAPCAGDVAHVPGGGKAGDGAWRFRSVSRSTSATLTIPLDAAKFRGRIVQIEADVKGVAVGAGDHPWNGPKLMLPHRNERGMDYPEAPKEFGSYDWKTATMVLAFSPKAEDLRLTLGLEAAPGELWVDAVRFYLAQEVDEAATPPPVNENAARLPRGKWRGRHNPAARRGVMSGLDMSEAAFETLARWNANLIRLQIGIDAKEQQTLDDWFRALDAKLDWAETILRRCRRHGMEAVIDLHGGPGTVATKHASSIIPDGYDPEPLRETWRRIARRLKDCPEVYGYDILNEPSVNLAAWDELFLDVTREIRKIDPATPVITEFCHRYFAGENVIYSPHFYSPHAYTHAGVVDSGGVRWSYPGYINGVYWDIEQMRVDLEPWIRFAQAHPDARILVGEFSAIVWAKGADAYIRDAIALFEEYGWDWTYHAFREWPAWDVEYTHVGDYERHRWQKAATDTARKRELLKGLAHNRRPVQ
;
A
#
# COMPACT_ATOMS: atom_id res chain seq x y z
N MET A 1 -13.23 47.73 -32.83
CA MET A 1 -12.13 46.77 -32.64
C MET A 1 -12.73 45.58 -31.89
N LYS A 2 -13.14 44.55 -32.64
CA LYS A 2 -13.83 43.40 -32.10
C LYS A 2 -12.78 42.35 -31.71
N MET A 3 -12.67 42.10 -30.42
CA MET A 3 -11.82 41.02 -29.87
C MET A 3 -12.53 39.67 -30.06
N PHE A 4 -12.01 38.85 -30.94
CA PHE A 4 -12.41 37.46 -31.10
C PHE A 4 -11.89 36.66 -29.91
N PHE A 5 -12.80 36.16 -29.06
CA PHE A 5 -12.49 35.09 -28.08
C PHE A 5 -12.43 33.79 -28.84
N LEU A 6 -11.24 33.26 -29.01
CA LEU A 6 -11.06 31.86 -29.42
C LEU A 6 -11.49 30.96 -28.23
N MET A 7 -12.66 30.35 -28.36
CA MET A 7 -13.04 29.20 -27.53
C MET A 7 -12.15 28.01 -27.93
N VAL A 8 -11.13 27.75 -27.17
CA VAL A 8 -10.44 26.46 -27.22
C VAL A 8 -11.38 25.47 -26.51
N THR A 9 -12.17 24.74 -27.28
CA THR A 9 -12.86 23.52 -26.80
C THR A 9 -11.78 22.50 -26.48
N ALA A 10 -11.43 22.39 -25.20
CA ALA A 10 -10.70 21.24 -24.69
C ALA A 10 -11.57 20.01 -25.00
N LEU A 11 -11.15 19.18 -25.94
CA LEU A 11 -11.68 17.82 -26.04
C LEU A 11 -11.37 17.13 -24.70
N ALA A 12 -12.37 17.05 -23.84
CA ALA A 12 -12.32 16.19 -22.69
C ALA A 12 -12.10 14.77 -23.22
N VAL A 13 -10.94 14.20 -22.96
CA VAL A 13 -10.74 12.77 -23.11
C VAL A 13 -11.73 12.13 -22.15
N TRP A 14 -12.76 11.52 -22.66
CA TRP A 14 -13.73 10.80 -21.87
C TRP A 14 -12.98 9.67 -21.16
N VAL A 15 -12.74 9.84 -19.89
CA VAL A 15 -12.23 8.77 -19.02
C VAL A 15 -13.44 7.93 -18.67
N ALA A 16 -13.44 6.70 -19.15
CA ALA A 16 -14.52 5.76 -18.89
C ALA A 16 -14.60 5.45 -17.39
N GLU A 17 -15.80 5.55 -16.82
CA GLU A 17 -16.10 5.18 -15.42
C GLU A 17 -16.48 3.71 -15.29
N ALA A 18 -16.19 2.89 -16.30
CA ALA A 18 -16.60 1.50 -16.38
C ALA A 18 -15.51 0.55 -15.89
N GLY A 19 -15.91 -0.56 -15.34
CA GLY A 19 -15.03 -1.71 -15.14
C GLY A 19 -14.61 -2.31 -16.48
N TYR A 20 -13.39 -2.84 -16.53
CA TYR A 20 -12.86 -3.47 -17.75
C TYR A 20 -12.44 -4.89 -17.46
N ARG A 21 -12.81 -5.80 -18.35
CA ARG A 21 -12.32 -7.18 -18.39
C ARG A 21 -11.55 -7.45 -19.66
N ARG A 22 -10.82 -8.54 -19.66
CA ARG A 22 -10.10 -9.04 -20.82
C ARG A 22 -11.04 -9.35 -21.98
N GLY A 23 -10.81 -8.70 -23.12
CA GLY A 23 -11.47 -8.93 -24.39
C GLY A 23 -10.57 -9.64 -25.39
N GLU A 24 -10.51 -9.14 -26.63
CA GLU A 24 -9.74 -9.72 -27.73
C GLU A 24 -8.23 -9.56 -27.52
N LEU A 25 -7.46 -10.61 -27.77
CA LEU A 25 -5.99 -10.59 -27.78
C LEU A 25 -5.50 -9.82 -29.02
N ILE A 26 -4.76 -8.73 -28.82
CA ILE A 26 -4.23 -7.88 -29.90
C ILE A 26 -2.73 -8.04 -30.13
N ALA A 27 -2.00 -8.51 -29.11
CA ALA A 27 -0.58 -8.84 -29.21
C ALA A 27 -0.18 -9.80 -28.08
N GLU A 28 0.82 -10.64 -28.34
CA GLU A 28 1.43 -11.53 -27.38
C GLU A 28 2.95 -11.58 -27.62
N LEU A 29 3.72 -11.53 -26.56
CA LEU A 29 5.14 -11.80 -26.54
C LEU A 29 5.35 -13.07 -25.73
N ARG A 30 5.82 -14.13 -26.41
CA ARG A 30 6.21 -15.39 -25.76
C ARG A 30 7.72 -15.52 -25.85
N PHE A 31 8.32 -15.83 -24.74
CA PHE A 31 9.76 -15.90 -24.63
C PHE A 31 10.27 -17.35 -24.75
N THR A 32 9.80 -18.06 -25.78
CA THR A 32 10.20 -19.44 -26.08
C THR A 32 11.63 -19.55 -26.62
N GLU A 33 12.10 -18.49 -27.30
CA GLU A 33 13.46 -18.37 -27.84
C GLU A 33 14.07 -17.02 -27.40
N ALA A 34 15.40 -16.98 -27.35
CA ALA A 34 16.11 -15.74 -27.05
C ALA A 34 15.94 -14.75 -28.20
N ASP A 35 15.19 -13.69 -28.00
CA ASP A 35 15.18 -12.56 -28.94
C ASP A 35 16.46 -11.76 -28.79
N ALA A 36 17.47 -12.14 -29.56
CA ALA A 36 18.84 -11.60 -29.47
C ALA A 36 18.96 -10.11 -29.85
N ALA A 37 17.89 -9.50 -30.35
CA ALA A 37 17.90 -8.12 -30.85
C ALA A 37 17.39 -7.08 -29.85
N ALA A 38 16.79 -7.48 -28.73
CA ALA A 38 16.25 -6.54 -27.75
C ALA A 38 17.34 -5.94 -26.85
N PRO A 39 17.40 -4.61 -26.67
CA PRO A 39 18.37 -3.98 -25.78
C PRO A 39 18.22 -4.46 -24.32
N CYS A 40 19.27 -5.11 -23.82
CA CYS A 40 19.38 -5.55 -22.43
C CYS A 40 20.38 -4.71 -21.66
N ALA A 41 20.13 -4.47 -20.38
CA ALA A 41 21.08 -3.88 -19.46
C ALA A 41 21.19 -4.75 -18.19
N GLY A 42 22.41 -5.00 -17.75
CA GLY A 42 22.68 -5.80 -16.57
C GLY A 42 22.63 -7.32 -16.79
N ASP A 43 22.40 -8.09 -15.71
CA ASP A 43 22.32 -9.56 -15.74
C ASP A 43 20.93 -10.01 -16.19
N VAL A 44 20.75 -10.11 -17.49
CA VAL A 44 19.51 -10.55 -18.15
C VAL A 44 19.82 -11.80 -18.96
N ALA A 45 19.08 -12.87 -18.75
CA ALA A 45 19.26 -14.14 -19.43
C ALA A 45 17.94 -14.76 -19.87
N HIS A 46 17.90 -15.26 -21.10
CA HIS A 46 16.84 -16.17 -21.49
C HIS A 46 17.16 -17.58 -20.98
N VAL A 47 16.19 -18.20 -20.31
CA VAL A 47 16.33 -19.53 -19.70
C VAL A 47 15.34 -20.49 -20.36
N PRO A 48 15.81 -21.36 -21.26
CA PRO A 48 14.98 -22.42 -21.84
C PRO A 48 14.42 -23.34 -20.76
N GLY A 49 13.14 -23.68 -20.83
CA GLY A 49 12.49 -24.50 -19.81
C GLY A 49 12.20 -23.79 -18.49
N GLY A 50 12.56 -22.50 -18.37
CA GLY A 50 12.37 -21.69 -17.16
C GLY A 50 10.98 -21.08 -17.02
N GLY A 51 10.11 -21.18 -18.01
CA GLY A 51 8.78 -20.59 -18.04
C GLY A 51 7.77 -21.31 -17.17
N LYS A 52 6.62 -20.68 -16.95
CA LYS A 52 5.48 -21.18 -16.16
C LYS A 52 4.95 -22.51 -16.68
N ALA A 53 4.93 -22.67 -17.99
CA ALA A 53 4.50 -23.89 -18.68
C ALA A 53 5.66 -24.86 -18.99
N GLY A 54 6.89 -24.58 -18.56
CA GLY A 54 8.07 -25.35 -18.90
C GLY A 54 8.67 -25.00 -20.25
N ASP A 55 8.27 -23.87 -20.85
CA ASP A 55 8.87 -23.24 -22.02
C ASP A 55 9.95 -22.22 -21.59
N GLY A 56 10.28 -21.23 -22.42
CA GLY A 56 11.32 -20.25 -22.09
C GLY A 56 10.80 -19.10 -21.24
N ALA A 57 11.71 -18.49 -20.46
CA ALA A 57 11.42 -17.25 -19.76
C ALA A 57 12.66 -16.34 -19.72
N TRP A 58 12.44 -15.03 -19.59
CA TRP A 58 13.50 -14.09 -19.25
C TRP A 58 13.70 -14.02 -17.74
N ARG A 59 14.96 -14.17 -17.32
CA ARG A 59 15.42 -13.96 -15.94
C ARG A 59 16.19 -12.65 -15.86
N PHE A 60 15.83 -11.83 -14.88
CA PHE A 60 16.45 -10.57 -14.54
C PHE A 60 17.01 -10.66 -13.14
N ARG A 61 18.32 -10.45 -12.96
CA ARG A 61 18.99 -10.52 -11.66
C ARG A 61 19.74 -9.23 -11.37
N SER A 62 19.49 -8.66 -10.21
CA SER A 62 20.17 -7.48 -9.71
C SER A 62 20.59 -7.72 -8.25
N VAL A 63 21.82 -7.30 -7.91
CA VAL A 63 22.43 -7.62 -6.61
C VAL A 63 22.34 -6.47 -5.61
N SER A 64 22.00 -5.27 -6.07
CA SER A 64 21.94 -4.08 -5.20
C SER A 64 20.98 -3.03 -5.74
N ARG A 65 20.75 -1.99 -4.95
CA ARG A 65 19.93 -0.81 -5.33
C ARG A 65 20.63 0.12 -6.33
N SER A 66 21.91 -0.09 -6.60
CA SER A 66 22.67 0.67 -7.59
C SER A 66 22.78 -0.05 -8.94
N THR A 67 22.26 -1.27 -9.05
CA THR A 67 22.29 -2.07 -10.28
C THR A 67 20.91 -2.29 -10.84
N SER A 68 20.84 -2.44 -12.15
CA SER A 68 19.59 -2.75 -12.88
C SER A 68 19.81 -3.93 -13.80
N ALA A 69 18.75 -4.70 -14.00
CA ALA A 69 18.67 -5.76 -15.00
C ALA A 69 17.36 -5.58 -15.76
N THR A 70 17.41 -5.05 -16.98
CA THR A 70 16.22 -4.68 -17.75
C THR A 70 16.31 -5.08 -19.21
N LEU A 71 15.16 -5.37 -19.79
CA LEU A 71 14.94 -5.63 -21.20
C LEU A 71 13.92 -4.62 -21.72
N THR A 72 14.22 -3.99 -22.87
CA THR A 72 13.28 -3.05 -23.49
C THR A 72 12.96 -3.50 -24.91
N ILE A 73 11.66 -3.68 -25.17
CA ILE A 73 11.14 -4.18 -26.45
C ILE A 73 10.30 -3.07 -27.10
N PRO A 74 10.63 -2.61 -28.32
CA PRO A 74 9.78 -1.68 -29.05
C PRO A 74 8.47 -2.35 -29.47
N LEU A 75 7.35 -1.62 -29.31
CA LEU A 75 6.02 -2.07 -29.70
C LEU A 75 5.47 -1.18 -30.82
N ASP A 76 4.65 -1.77 -31.69
CA ASP A 76 3.95 -1.02 -32.72
C ASP A 76 2.81 -0.19 -32.09
N ALA A 77 3.06 1.08 -31.85
CA ALA A 77 2.11 2.00 -31.23
C ALA A 77 0.77 2.08 -31.97
N ALA A 78 0.72 1.79 -33.30
CA ALA A 78 -0.51 1.85 -34.06
C ALA A 78 -1.56 0.83 -33.58
N LYS A 79 -1.12 -0.29 -33.00
CA LYS A 79 -2.03 -1.29 -32.42
C LYS A 79 -2.72 -0.83 -31.13
N PHE A 80 -2.21 0.22 -30.48
CA PHE A 80 -2.61 0.66 -29.14
C PHE A 80 -3.31 2.02 -29.14
N ARG A 81 -3.03 2.89 -30.10
CA ARG A 81 -3.57 4.27 -30.17
C ARG A 81 -5.07 4.33 -30.01
N GLY A 82 -5.52 5.21 -29.08
CA GLY A 82 -6.93 5.46 -28.81
C GLY A 82 -7.69 4.28 -28.23
N ARG A 83 -6.97 3.29 -27.68
CA ARG A 83 -7.56 2.06 -27.12
C ARG A 83 -7.31 1.99 -25.64
N ILE A 84 -8.22 1.30 -24.94
CA ILE A 84 -8.00 0.83 -23.57
C ILE A 84 -7.55 -0.62 -23.69
N VAL A 85 -6.41 -0.93 -23.07
CA VAL A 85 -5.74 -2.22 -23.20
C VAL A 85 -5.48 -2.81 -21.82
N GLN A 86 -5.90 -4.06 -21.62
CA GLN A 86 -5.49 -4.86 -20.48
C GLN A 86 -4.19 -5.59 -20.81
N ILE A 87 -3.18 -5.42 -19.98
CA ILE A 87 -1.86 -6.02 -20.11
C ILE A 87 -1.72 -7.07 -19.01
N GLU A 88 -1.32 -8.27 -19.39
CA GLU A 88 -1.05 -9.37 -18.46
C GLU A 88 0.37 -9.87 -18.66
N ALA A 89 1.11 -10.09 -17.58
CA ALA A 89 2.43 -10.72 -17.60
C ALA A 89 2.49 -11.87 -16.61
N ASP A 90 2.97 -13.03 -17.02
CA ASP A 90 3.28 -14.12 -16.10
C ASP A 90 4.65 -13.86 -15.46
N VAL A 91 4.67 -13.67 -14.15
CA VAL A 91 5.85 -13.24 -13.38
C VAL A 91 6.10 -14.14 -12.18
N LYS A 92 7.39 -14.27 -11.80
CA LYS A 92 7.84 -14.95 -10.58
C LYS A 92 8.97 -14.14 -9.96
N GLY A 93 8.97 -13.99 -8.65
CA GLY A 93 9.97 -13.23 -7.89
C GLY A 93 10.75 -14.09 -6.90
N VAL A 94 12.05 -13.77 -6.75
CA VAL A 94 12.90 -14.34 -5.70
C VAL A 94 13.62 -13.21 -5.00
N ALA A 95 13.30 -12.99 -3.73
CA ALA A 95 13.88 -11.94 -2.90
C ALA A 95 13.89 -10.55 -3.57
N VAL A 96 12.84 -10.22 -4.30
CA VAL A 96 12.71 -8.93 -4.99
C VAL A 96 12.59 -7.83 -3.94
N GLY A 97 13.57 -6.92 -3.94
CA GLY A 97 13.62 -5.79 -3.02
C GLY A 97 13.16 -4.48 -3.67
N ALA A 98 12.97 -3.46 -2.83
CA ALA A 98 12.74 -2.10 -3.28
C ALA A 98 14.07 -1.39 -3.57
N GLY A 99 14.03 -0.36 -4.42
CA GLY A 99 15.16 0.56 -4.63
C GLY A 99 15.07 1.80 -3.75
N ASP A 100 15.93 2.79 -4.07
CA ASP A 100 16.03 4.03 -3.28
C ASP A 100 14.93 5.06 -3.62
N HIS A 101 14.15 4.79 -4.66
CA HIS A 101 13.05 5.66 -5.09
C HIS A 101 11.78 4.83 -5.32
N PRO A 102 10.59 5.43 -5.18
CA PRO A 102 9.31 4.74 -5.39
C PRO A 102 9.15 4.13 -6.78
N TRP A 103 9.80 4.72 -7.78
CA TRP A 103 9.78 4.18 -9.15
C TRP A 103 10.78 3.03 -9.36
N ASN A 104 11.75 2.79 -8.47
CA ASN A 104 12.66 1.65 -8.55
C ASN A 104 11.94 0.35 -8.17
N GLY A 105 12.45 -0.78 -8.64
CA GLY A 105 11.88 -2.08 -8.35
C GLY A 105 11.57 -2.92 -9.59
N PRO A 106 10.68 -3.92 -9.46
CA PRO A 106 10.23 -4.72 -10.59
C PRO A 106 9.49 -3.86 -11.62
N LYS A 107 9.74 -4.14 -12.91
CA LYS A 107 9.19 -3.42 -14.06
C LYS A 107 8.34 -4.30 -14.94
N LEU A 108 7.09 -3.92 -15.06
CA LEU A 108 6.22 -4.15 -16.20
C LEU A 108 5.72 -2.75 -16.57
N MET A 109 6.46 -2.05 -17.42
CA MET A 109 6.27 -0.64 -17.70
C MET A 109 6.12 -0.41 -19.21
N LEU A 110 5.25 0.53 -19.62
CA LEU A 110 4.99 0.88 -21.00
C LEU A 110 5.31 2.35 -21.28
N PRO A 111 6.61 2.73 -21.33
CA PRO A 111 6.99 4.07 -21.69
C PRO A 111 6.49 4.41 -23.10
N HIS A 112 5.86 5.58 -23.23
CA HIS A 112 5.40 6.08 -24.52
C HIS A 112 5.31 7.60 -24.52
N ARG A 113 5.34 8.20 -25.70
CA ARG A 113 5.11 9.63 -25.89
C ARG A 113 3.64 9.86 -26.20
N ASN A 114 3.08 10.90 -25.61
CA ASN A 114 1.76 11.42 -25.91
C ASN A 114 1.81 12.96 -26.09
N GLU A 115 0.69 13.62 -26.22
CA GLU A 115 0.59 15.09 -26.39
C GLU A 115 1.11 15.90 -25.20
N ARG A 116 1.30 15.28 -24.04
CA ARG A 116 1.83 15.90 -22.81
C ARG A 116 3.33 15.65 -22.61
N GLY A 117 3.93 14.80 -23.43
CA GLY A 117 5.34 14.39 -23.32
C GLY A 117 5.50 12.89 -23.14
N MET A 118 6.58 12.49 -22.48
CA MET A 118 6.83 11.09 -22.11
C MET A 118 6.00 10.70 -20.90
N ASP A 119 5.37 9.55 -21.01
CA ASP A 119 4.62 8.91 -19.93
C ASP A 119 5.25 7.54 -19.61
N TYR A 120 5.19 7.12 -18.34
CA TYR A 120 5.86 5.91 -17.83
C TYR A 120 4.92 5.05 -17.00
N PRO A 121 3.74 4.65 -17.54
CA PRO A 121 2.81 3.81 -16.78
C PRO A 121 3.43 2.45 -16.50
N GLU A 122 3.29 2.00 -15.26
CA GLU A 122 3.81 0.70 -14.80
C GLU A 122 2.75 -0.06 -14.00
N ALA A 123 2.84 -1.40 -14.04
CA ALA A 123 2.00 -2.26 -13.23
C ALA A 123 2.34 -2.10 -11.73
N PRO A 124 1.39 -2.42 -10.84
CA PRO A 124 1.66 -2.48 -9.40
C PRO A 124 2.88 -3.36 -9.12
N LYS A 125 3.79 -2.85 -8.29
CA LYS A 125 5.01 -3.57 -7.92
C LYS A 125 4.72 -4.60 -6.85
N GLU A 126 5.38 -5.74 -6.95
CA GLU A 126 5.37 -6.76 -5.93
C GLU A 126 6.78 -7.11 -5.49
N PHE A 127 6.96 -7.19 -4.18
CA PHE A 127 8.24 -7.43 -3.54
C PHE A 127 8.26 -8.77 -2.82
N GLY A 128 9.46 -9.24 -2.46
CA GLY A 128 9.65 -10.51 -1.79
C GLY A 128 9.81 -11.69 -2.73
N SER A 129 9.44 -12.88 -2.25
CA SER A 129 9.49 -14.12 -3.04
C SER A 129 8.08 -14.61 -3.28
N TYR A 130 7.76 -14.88 -4.53
CA TYR A 130 6.46 -15.41 -4.97
C TYR A 130 6.65 -16.32 -6.17
N ASP A 131 5.78 -17.33 -6.25
CA ASP A 131 5.76 -18.24 -7.40
C ASP A 131 4.99 -17.63 -8.57
N TRP A 132 4.94 -18.33 -9.70
CA TRP A 132 4.30 -17.87 -10.92
C TRP A 132 2.87 -17.37 -10.70
N LYS A 133 2.65 -16.12 -11.04
CA LYS A 133 1.36 -15.46 -11.03
C LYS A 133 1.23 -14.51 -12.20
N THR A 134 0.04 -13.99 -12.45
CA THR A 134 -0.21 -13.02 -13.50
C THR A 134 -0.30 -11.62 -12.90
N ALA A 135 0.64 -10.76 -13.25
CA ALA A 135 0.55 -9.32 -13.01
C ALA A 135 -0.35 -8.69 -14.08
N THR A 136 -1.26 -7.80 -13.67
CA THR A 136 -2.26 -7.20 -14.56
C THR A 136 -2.29 -5.68 -14.39
N MET A 137 -2.42 -4.97 -15.52
CA MET A 137 -2.73 -3.54 -15.55
C MET A 137 -3.66 -3.21 -16.71
N VAL A 138 -4.45 -2.14 -16.56
CA VAL A 138 -5.28 -1.59 -17.65
C VAL A 138 -4.83 -0.17 -17.92
N LEU A 139 -4.59 0.16 -19.19
CA LEU A 139 -4.04 1.43 -19.63
C LEU A 139 -4.82 2.00 -20.81
N ALA A 140 -5.21 3.26 -20.71
CA ALA A 140 -5.80 4.02 -21.80
C ALA A 140 -4.69 4.73 -22.59
N PHE A 141 -4.51 4.36 -23.85
CA PHE A 141 -3.54 4.98 -24.75
C PHE A 141 -4.16 6.18 -25.48
N SER A 142 -3.43 7.31 -25.49
CA SER A 142 -3.80 8.45 -26.32
C SER A 142 -3.91 8.07 -27.81
N PRO A 143 -4.83 8.67 -28.58
CA PRO A 143 -4.83 8.55 -30.05
C PRO A 143 -3.52 9.00 -30.71
N LYS A 144 -2.69 9.78 -29.99
CA LYS A 144 -1.38 10.28 -30.42
C LYS A 144 -0.19 9.54 -29.80
N ALA A 145 -0.43 8.39 -29.17
CA ALA A 145 0.64 7.61 -28.58
C ALA A 145 1.71 7.21 -29.61
N GLU A 146 2.98 7.47 -29.29
CA GLU A 146 4.15 7.19 -30.12
C GLU A 146 5.28 6.64 -29.26
N ASP A 147 6.34 6.14 -29.88
CA ASP A 147 7.56 5.62 -29.20
C ASP A 147 7.24 4.60 -28.10
N LEU A 148 6.19 3.78 -28.30
CA LEU A 148 5.74 2.80 -27.30
C LEU A 148 6.77 1.68 -27.15
N ARG A 149 7.10 1.40 -25.92
CA ARG A 149 8.03 0.32 -25.54
C ARG A 149 7.46 -0.48 -24.39
N LEU A 150 7.88 -1.72 -24.28
CA LEU A 150 7.69 -2.55 -23.08
C LEU A 150 9.03 -2.65 -22.37
N THR A 151 9.10 -2.26 -21.11
CA THR A 151 10.26 -2.44 -20.25
C THR A 151 9.95 -3.45 -19.17
N LEU A 152 10.78 -4.50 -19.10
CA LEU A 152 10.68 -5.59 -18.12
C LEU A 152 11.96 -5.65 -17.28
N GLY A 153 11.86 -6.16 -16.07
CA GLY A 153 13.04 -6.48 -15.24
C GLY A 153 13.06 -5.81 -13.89
N LEU A 154 14.27 -5.52 -13.40
CA LEU A 154 14.54 -4.88 -12.12
C LEU A 154 15.31 -3.57 -12.36
N GLU A 155 14.77 -2.45 -11.90
CA GLU A 155 15.43 -1.15 -11.98
C GLU A 155 15.91 -0.71 -10.61
N ALA A 156 17.23 -0.57 -10.46
CA ALA A 156 17.89 -0.11 -9.23
C ALA A 156 17.31 -0.77 -7.97
N ALA A 157 17.14 -2.10 -8.01
CA ALA A 157 16.54 -2.89 -6.94
C ALA A 157 17.13 -4.30 -6.92
N PRO A 158 17.44 -4.87 -5.75
CA PRO A 158 18.00 -6.21 -5.64
C PRO A 158 16.93 -7.29 -5.85
N GLY A 159 17.37 -8.49 -6.23
CA GLY A 159 16.51 -9.67 -6.35
C GLY A 159 16.59 -10.34 -7.70
N GLU A 160 15.66 -11.25 -7.94
CA GLU A 160 15.53 -11.97 -9.20
C GLU A 160 14.06 -11.96 -9.63
N LEU A 161 13.81 -11.53 -10.86
CA LEU A 161 12.49 -11.52 -11.48
C LEU A 161 12.51 -12.42 -12.72
N TRP A 162 11.47 -13.19 -12.90
CA TRP A 162 11.23 -14.01 -14.08
C TRP A 162 9.97 -13.53 -14.78
N VAL A 163 10.01 -13.48 -16.11
CA VAL A 163 8.88 -13.14 -16.96
C VAL A 163 8.77 -14.15 -18.10
N ASP A 164 7.63 -14.85 -18.18
CA ASP A 164 7.38 -15.87 -19.18
C ASP A 164 6.70 -15.30 -20.44
N ALA A 165 5.56 -14.65 -20.28
CA ALA A 165 4.81 -14.10 -21.39
C ALA A 165 4.20 -12.76 -21.03
N VAL A 166 4.04 -11.88 -22.04
CA VAL A 166 3.28 -10.64 -21.91
C VAL A 166 2.19 -10.62 -22.99
N ARG A 167 0.95 -10.44 -22.57
CA ARG A 167 -0.25 -10.45 -23.43
C ARG A 167 -0.95 -9.11 -23.33
N PHE A 168 -1.41 -8.64 -24.47
CA PHE A 168 -2.15 -7.39 -24.62
C PHE A 168 -3.53 -7.69 -25.16
N TYR A 169 -4.56 -7.31 -24.41
CA TYR A 169 -5.95 -7.51 -24.78
C TYR A 169 -6.65 -6.17 -24.96
N LEU A 170 -7.56 -6.04 -25.92
CA LEU A 170 -8.53 -4.95 -25.86
C LEU A 170 -9.29 -5.10 -24.55
N ALA A 171 -9.37 -4.03 -23.79
CA ALA A 171 -10.20 -4.01 -22.60
C ALA A 171 -11.67 -3.90 -23.02
N GLN A 172 -12.47 -4.85 -22.58
CA GLN A 172 -13.91 -4.86 -22.81
C GLN A 172 -14.61 -4.21 -21.63
N GLU A 173 -15.35 -3.15 -21.89
CA GLU A 173 -16.21 -2.52 -20.89
C GLU A 173 -17.25 -3.51 -20.36
N VAL A 174 -17.45 -3.49 -19.04
CA VAL A 174 -18.40 -4.37 -18.36
C VAL A 174 -19.56 -3.52 -17.85
N ASP A 175 -20.77 -3.85 -18.26
CA ASP A 175 -21.97 -3.37 -17.60
C ASP A 175 -22.14 -4.16 -16.27
N GLU A 176 -21.60 -3.61 -15.19
CA GLU A 176 -21.61 -4.24 -13.86
C GLU A 176 -23.04 -4.39 -13.31
N ALA A 177 -23.98 -3.56 -13.79
CA ALA A 177 -25.38 -3.68 -13.39
C ALA A 177 -26.08 -4.89 -14.04
N ALA A 178 -25.63 -5.26 -15.24
CA ALA A 178 -26.18 -6.39 -15.99
C ALA A 178 -25.36 -7.68 -15.87
N THR A 179 -24.14 -7.61 -15.37
CA THR A 179 -23.21 -8.74 -15.28
C THR A 179 -23.06 -9.19 -13.82
N PRO A 180 -23.46 -10.42 -13.45
CA PRO A 180 -23.25 -10.90 -12.10
C PRO A 180 -21.75 -10.99 -11.79
N PRO A 181 -21.35 -10.72 -10.53
CA PRO A 181 -19.96 -10.85 -10.13
C PRO A 181 -19.47 -12.28 -10.34
N PRO A 182 -18.19 -12.46 -10.75
CA PRO A 182 -17.63 -13.80 -10.91
C PRO A 182 -17.49 -14.49 -9.56
N VAL A 183 -17.65 -15.82 -9.55
CA VAL A 183 -17.38 -16.61 -8.33
C VAL A 183 -15.86 -16.62 -8.07
N ASN A 184 -15.46 -16.17 -6.90
CA ASN A 184 -14.06 -16.22 -6.49
C ASN A 184 -13.72 -17.56 -5.84
N GLU A 185 -13.28 -18.54 -6.64
CA GLU A 185 -12.95 -19.88 -6.15
C GLU A 185 -11.76 -19.89 -5.17
N ASN A 186 -10.83 -18.94 -5.30
CA ASN A 186 -9.68 -18.85 -4.40
C ASN A 186 -10.14 -18.43 -3.00
N ALA A 187 -11.06 -17.48 -2.91
CA ALA A 187 -11.63 -17.07 -1.63
C ALA A 187 -12.39 -18.21 -0.93
N ALA A 188 -13.06 -19.07 -1.71
CA ALA A 188 -13.81 -20.22 -1.17
C ALA A 188 -12.90 -21.26 -0.48
N ARG A 189 -11.60 -21.29 -0.83
CA ARG A 189 -10.60 -22.19 -0.24
C ARG A 189 -9.94 -21.65 1.03
N LEU A 190 -10.18 -20.38 1.35
CA LEU A 190 -9.56 -19.75 2.52
C LEU A 190 -10.37 -20.03 3.79
N PRO A 191 -9.70 -20.24 4.93
CA PRO A 191 -10.38 -20.44 6.20
C PRO A 191 -11.16 -19.19 6.59
N ARG A 192 -12.37 -19.38 7.08
CA ARG A 192 -13.17 -18.29 7.64
C ARG A 192 -12.74 -17.99 9.07
N GLY A 193 -12.85 -16.71 9.44
CA GLY A 193 -12.47 -16.25 10.77
C GLY A 193 -13.43 -16.75 11.86
N LYS A 194 -12.91 -16.97 13.05
CA LYS A 194 -13.68 -17.46 14.23
C LYS A 194 -14.75 -16.44 14.71
N TRP A 195 -14.65 -15.18 14.29
CA TRP A 195 -15.56 -14.12 14.70
C TRP A 195 -16.63 -13.79 13.65
N ARG A 196 -16.76 -14.60 12.59
CA ARG A 196 -17.76 -14.41 11.56
C ARG A 196 -19.16 -14.23 12.15
N GLY A 197 -19.82 -13.12 11.80
CA GLY A 197 -21.15 -12.76 12.32
C GLY A 197 -21.20 -12.27 13.77
N ARG A 198 -20.03 -11.99 14.39
CA ARG A 198 -19.88 -11.43 15.73
C ARG A 198 -18.57 -10.62 15.80
N HIS A 199 -18.25 -10.04 16.94
CA HIS A 199 -17.07 -9.19 17.12
C HIS A 199 -16.18 -9.70 18.24
N ASN A 200 -14.86 -9.62 18.04
CA ASN A 200 -13.88 -9.85 19.11
C ASN A 200 -13.99 -8.72 20.13
N PRO A 201 -14.42 -8.99 21.38
CA PRO A 201 -14.58 -7.94 22.38
C PRO A 201 -13.24 -7.38 22.90
N ALA A 202 -12.13 -8.06 22.63
CA ALA A 202 -10.79 -7.64 23.00
C ALA A 202 -10.10 -6.82 21.91
N ALA A 203 -10.63 -6.82 20.67
CA ALA A 203 -10.02 -6.08 19.57
C ALA A 203 -10.07 -4.57 19.82
N ARG A 204 -8.98 -3.90 19.42
CA ARG A 204 -8.85 -2.45 19.41
C ARG A 204 -9.19 -1.90 18.04
N ARG A 205 -9.97 -0.83 18.02
CA ARG A 205 -10.45 -0.20 16.78
C ARG A 205 -10.28 1.30 16.89
N GLY A 206 -9.62 1.89 15.92
CA GLY A 206 -9.29 3.29 16.04
C GLY A 206 -8.93 3.96 14.74
N VAL A 207 -8.10 4.98 14.87
CA VAL A 207 -7.65 5.82 13.79
C VAL A 207 -6.16 6.08 13.88
N MET A 208 -5.56 6.36 12.72
CA MET A 208 -4.22 6.93 12.64
C MET A 208 -4.31 8.45 12.64
N SER A 209 -3.44 9.13 13.33
CA SER A 209 -3.32 10.59 13.32
C SER A 209 -1.95 11.04 13.83
N GLY A 210 -1.46 12.14 13.27
CA GLY A 210 -0.19 12.74 13.66
C GLY A 210 -0.24 14.24 13.82
N LEU A 211 -1.32 14.90 13.41
CA LEU A 211 -1.36 16.36 13.29
C LEU A 211 -2.28 17.03 14.31
N ASP A 212 -3.59 16.91 14.17
CA ASP A 212 -4.52 17.56 15.09
C ASP A 212 -4.93 16.59 16.22
N MET A 213 -4.16 16.65 17.31
CA MET A 213 -4.42 15.89 18.53
C MET A 213 -4.79 16.81 19.70
N SER A 214 -5.56 17.86 19.43
CA SER A 214 -6.13 18.76 20.43
C SER A 214 -7.11 18.02 21.36
N GLU A 215 -7.47 18.62 22.49
CA GLU A 215 -8.50 18.06 23.40
C GLU A 215 -9.83 17.85 22.68
N ALA A 216 -10.23 18.80 21.82
CA ALA A 216 -11.45 18.68 21.00
C ALA A 216 -11.39 17.52 20.01
N ALA A 217 -10.20 17.17 19.51
CA ALA A 217 -10.01 15.99 18.69
C ALA A 217 -10.28 14.71 19.50
N PHE A 218 -9.75 14.61 20.72
CA PHE A 218 -10.01 13.48 21.63
C PHE A 218 -11.47 13.37 22.04
N GLU A 219 -12.15 14.47 22.32
CA GLU A 219 -13.60 14.47 22.55
C GLU A 219 -14.36 13.93 21.34
N THR A 220 -13.91 14.27 20.14
CA THR A 220 -14.51 13.75 18.89
C THR A 220 -14.30 12.25 18.76
N LEU A 221 -13.08 11.77 18.93
CA LEU A 221 -12.76 10.34 18.90
C LEU A 221 -13.50 9.56 19.99
N ALA A 222 -13.65 10.14 21.17
CA ALA A 222 -14.44 9.55 22.25
C ALA A 222 -15.92 9.42 21.88
N ARG A 223 -16.52 10.44 21.22
CA ARG A 223 -17.88 10.33 20.67
C ARG A 223 -18.01 9.29 19.56
N TRP A 224 -16.95 9.08 18.78
CA TRP A 224 -16.88 8.02 17.77
C TRP A 224 -16.68 6.63 18.37
N ASN A 225 -16.44 6.54 19.67
CA ASN A 225 -16.14 5.31 20.39
C ASN A 225 -14.79 4.67 19.98
N ALA A 226 -13.84 5.44 19.45
CA ALA A 226 -12.47 4.93 19.20
C ALA A 226 -11.78 4.58 20.53
N ASN A 227 -11.01 3.50 20.56
CA ASN A 227 -10.22 3.08 21.72
C ASN A 227 -8.73 2.89 21.42
N LEU A 228 -8.31 3.10 20.18
CA LEU A 228 -6.92 3.04 19.73
C LEU A 228 -6.59 4.23 18.84
N ILE A 229 -5.36 4.74 18.99
CA ILE A 229 -4.78 5.73 18.09
C ILE A 229 -3.42 5.23 17.64
N ARG A 230 -3.16 5.13 16.32
CA ARG A 230 -1.81 4.98 15.81
C ARG A 230 -1.21 6.36 15.66
N LEU A 231 -0.28 6.69 16.58
CA LEU A 231 0.28 8.01 16.73
C LEU A 231 1.59 8.13 15.96
N GLN A 232 1.57 8.90 14.87
CA GLN A 232 2.73 9.12 14.03
C GLN A 232 3.78 10.01 14.74
N ILE A 233 4.98 9.48 14.94
CA ILE A 233 6.17 10.25 15.29
C ILE A 233 6.98 10.46 14.00
N GLY A 234 6.62 11.51 13.26
CA GLY A 234 7.33 11.94 12.06
C GLY A 234 8.29 13.09 12.41
N ILE A 235 9.49 13.04 11.85
CA ILE A 235 10.52 14.09 11.95
C ILE A 235 10.84 14.55 10.52
N ASP A 236 10.66 15.85 10.25
CA ASP A 236 10.88 16.41 8.94
C ASP A 236 12.34 16.27 8.48
N ALA A 237 12.56 16.07 7.18
CA ALA A 237 13.91 15.96 6.60
C ALA A 237 14.81 17.17 6.91
N LYS A 238 14.22 18.35 7.12
CA LYS A 238 14.95 19.56 7.54
C LYS A 238 15.47 19.50 8.98
N GLU A 239 14.84 18.68 9.80
CA GLU A 239 15.18 18.44 11.21
C GLU A 239 16.14 17.26 11.39
N GLN A 240 16.62 16.65 10.27
CA GLN A 240 17.46 15.44 10.25
C GLN A 240 18.83 15.67 9.61
N GLN A 241 19.34 16.91 9.58
CA GLN A 241 20.62 17.19 8.93
C GLN A 241 21.82 16.53 9.63
N THR A 242 21.71 16.37 10.95
CA THR A 242 22.67 15.64 11.78
C THR A 242 21.92 14.70 12.75
N LEU A 243 22.62 13.73 13.34
CA LEU A 243 22.05 12.88 14.39
C LEU A 243 21.65 13.69 15.63
N ASP A 244 22.40 14.75 15.94
CA ASP A 244 22.06 15.64 17.07
C ASP A 244 20.76 16.41 16.81
N ASP A 245 20.52 16.82 15.56
CA ASP A 245 19.26 17.46 15.15
C ASP A 245 18.11 16.46 15.25
N TRP A 246 18.32 15.23 14.76
CA TRP A 246 17.35 14.14 14.89
C TRP A 246 16.94 13.90 16.34
N PHE A 247 17.91 13.71 17.24
CA PHE A 247 17.61 13.41 18.63
C PHE A 247 16.96 14.58 19.37
N ARG A 248 17.29 15.82 19.02
CA ARG A 248 16.63 17.01 19.55
C ARG A 248 15.17 17.08 19.10
N ALA A 249 14.91 16.82 17.82
CA ALA A 249 13.55 16.77 17.30
C ALA A 249 12.74 15.61 17.90
N LEU A 250 13.37 14.44 18.06
CA LEU A 250 12.76 13.29 18.73
C LEU A 250 12.35 13.62 20.17
N ASP A 251 13.22 14.24 20.96
CA ASP A 251 12.91 14.60 22.35
C ASP A 251 11.71 15.55 22.41
N ALA A 252 11.62 16.53 21.51
CA ALA A 252 10.45 17.41 21.40
C ALA A 252 9.17 16.67 21.00
N LYS A 253 9.28 15.69 20.10
CA LYS A 253 8.14 14.82 19.73
C LYS A 253 7.71 13.91 20.87
N LEU A 254 8.64 13.46 21.72
CA LEU A 254 8.32 12.67 22.92
C LEU A 254 7.59 13.50 23.98
N ASP A 255 7.95 14.77 24.19
CA ASP A 255 7.20 15.69 25.07
C ASP A 255 5.75 15.85 24.60
N TRP A 256 5.57 15.96 23.30
CA TRP A 256 4.24 16.00 22.69
C TRP A 256 3.51 14.66 22.84
N ALA A 257 4.17 13.53 22.57
CA ALA A 257 3.60 12.19 22.70
C ALA A 257 3.12 11.91 24.14
N GLU A 258 3.88 12.28 25.16
CA GLU A 258 3.46 12.17 26.57
C GLU A 258 2.19 13.00 26.85
N THR A 259 2.07 14.17 26.22
CA THR A 259 0.84 14.97 26.33
C THR A 259 -0.36 14.26 25.69
N ILE A 260 -0.14 13.59 24.55
CA ILE A 260 -1.17 12.79 23.88
C ILE A 260 -1.55 11.57 24.73
N LEU A 261 -0.59 10.86 25.32
CA LEU A 261 -0.87 9.72 26.19
C LEU A 261 -1.69 10.13 27.43
N ARG A 262 -1.42 11.30 28.01
CA ARG A 262 -2.28 11.84 29.09
C ARG A 262 -3.72 12.10 28.61
N ARG A 263 -3.93 12.51 27.35
CA ARG A 263 -5.27 12.63 26.74
C ARG A 263 -5.89 11.26 26.49
N CYS A 264 -5.13 10.29 25.99
CA CYS A 264 -5.57 8.91 25.87
C CYS A 264 -6.14 8.38 27.19
N ARG A 265 -5.43 8.57 28.29
CA ARG A 265 -5.88 8.19 29.65
C ARG A 265 -7.24 8.81 30.01
N ARG A 266 -7.39 10.13 29.82
CA ARG A 266 -8.63 10.83 30.15
C ARG A 266 -9.82 10.33 29.34
N HIS A 267 -9.59 9.88 28.11
CA HIS A 267 -10.64 9.46 27.20
C HIS A 267 -10.77 7.94 27.05
N GLY A 268 -10.02 7.14 27.84
CA GLY A 268 -10.08 5.67 27.81
C GLY A 268 -9.59 5.07 26.50
N MET A 269 -8.51 5.61 25.94
CA MET A 269 -7.87 5.18 24.70
C MET A 269 -6.45 4.70 24.97
N GLU A 270 -5.94 3.86 24.07
CA GLU A 270 -4.55 3.44 24.00
C GLU A 270 -3.90 4.02 22.74
N ALA A 271 -2.56 4.05 22.68
CA ALA A 271 -1.83 4.54 21.52
C ALA A 271 -0.72 3.57 21.09
N VAL A 272 -0.66 3.30 19.79
CA VAL A 272 0.52 2.78 19.13
C VAL A 272 1.49 3.94 18.95
N ILE A 273 2.73 3.76 19.34
CA ILE A 273 3.81 4.72 19.08
C ILE A 273 4.50 4.32 17.80
N ASP A 274 4.13 5.00 16.72
CA ASP A 274 4.60 4.72 15.37
C ASP A 274 5.78 5.64 15.00
N LEU A 275 6.97 5.06 14.81
CA LEU A 275 8.09 5.79 14.24
C LEU A 275 7.90 5.90 12.71
N HIS A 276 7.31 7.02 12.29
CA HIS A 276 6.87 7.25 10.90
C HIS A 276 8.00 7.67 9.95
N GLY A 277 9.19 7.20 10.22
CA GLY A 277 10.45 7.44 9.53
C GLY A 277 11.58 7.36 10.54
N GLY A 278 12.69 6.72 10.18
CA GLY A 278 13.83 6.49 11.08
C GLY A 278 15.04 7.36 10.73
N PRO A 279 16.00 7.50 11.65
CA PRO A 279 17.25 8.21 11.39
C PRO A 279 18.03 7.51 10.28
N GLY A 280 18.56 8.29 9.33
CA GLY A 280 19.35 7.76 8.22
C GLY A 280 18.57 6.93 7.19
N THR A 281 17.24 6.86 7.28
CA THR A 281 16.38 6.31 6.24
C THR A 281 16.04 7.39 5.21
N VAL A 282 15.70 6.97 3.99
CA VAL A 282 15.21 7.87 2.96
C VAL A 282 13.69 7.92 3.05
N ALA A 283 13.17 9.06 3.50
CA ALA A 283 11.73 9.30 3.49
C ALA A 283 11.24 9.49 2.06
N THR A 284 10.22 8.76 1.67
CA THR A 284 9.54 8.95 0.38
C THR A 284 8.36 9.91 0.52
N LYS A 285 7.81 10.37 -0.62
CA LYS A 285 6.59 11.21 -0.61
C LYS A 285 5.36 10.50 -0.01
N HIS A 286 5.43 9.20 0.18
CA HIS A 286 4.35 8.34 0.68
C HIS A 286 4.64 7.80 2.09
N ALA A 287 5.45 8.52 2.87
CA ALA A 287 5.77 8.18 4.26
C ALA A 287 6.45 6.80 4.49
N SER A 288 6.90 6.12 3.44
CA SER A 288 7.65 4.87 3.59
C SER A 288 9.12 5.14 3.91
N SER A 289 9.72 4.25 4.69
CA SER A 289 11.13 4.34 5.09
C SER A 289 11.99 3.38 4.27
N ILE A 290 12.77 3.91 3.33
CA ILE A 290 13.77 3.12 2.60
C ILE A 290 15.04 3.03 3.45
N ILE A 291 15.45 1.80 3.76
CA ILE A 291 16.69 1.50 4.48
C ILE A 291 17.81 1.30 3.43
N PRO A 292 18.81 2.19 3.35
CA PRO A 292 19.87 2.09 2.37
C PRO A 292 20.80 0.90 2.63
N ASP A 293 21.49 0.44 1.58
CA ASP A 293 22.52 -0.58 1.74
C ASP A 293 23.65 -0.06 2.66
N GLY A 294 24.10 -0.91 3.59
CA GLY A 294 25.10 -0.52 4.58
C GLY A 294 24.56 0.37 5.71
N TYR A 295 23.25 0.39 5.89
CA TYR A 295 22.59 1.13 6.99
C TYR A 295 23.22 0.80 8.35
N ASP A 296 23.62 1.85 9.08
CA ASP A 296 24.08 1.71 10.48
C ASP A 296 22.84 1.63 11.39
N PRO A 297 22.60 0.52 12.09
CA PRO A 297 21.43 0.36 12.96
C PRO A 297 21.54 1.14 14.28
N GLU A 298 22.72 1.63 14.65
CA GLU A 298 22.92 2.25 15.97
C GLU A 298 22.05 3.51 16.21
N PRO A 299 21.87 4.43 15.24
CA PRO A 299 20.96 5.54 15.43
C PRO A 299 19.50 5.10 15.68
N LEU A 300 19.03 4.03 15.02
CA LEU A 300 17.68 3.49 15.23
C LEU A 300 17.56 2.82 16.61
N ARG A 301 18.58 2.09 17.05
CA ARG A 301 18.64 1.51 18.40
C ARG A 301 18.58 2.61 19.48
N GLU A 302 19.36 3.68 19.34
CA GLU A 302 19.35 4.78 20.31
C GLU A 302 18.01 5.54 20.30
N THR A 303 17.39 5.70 19.11
CA THR A 303 16.03 6.26 18.98
C THR A 303 15.06 5.46 19.86
N TRP A 304 15.04 4.13 19.71
CA TRP A 304 14.14 3.27 20.46
C TRP A 304 14.51 3.14 21.94
N ARG A 305 15.79 3.19 22.29
CA ARG A 305 16.20 3.30 23.72
C ARG A 305 15.65 4.56 24.37
N ARG A 306 15.65 5.70 23.67
CA ARG A 306 15.08 6.97 24.18
C ARG A 306 13.56 6.86 24.32
N ILE A 307 12.86 6.38 23.29
CA ILE A 307 11.41 6.18 23.33
C ILE A 307 11.03 5.27 24.49
N ALA A 308 11.66 4.10 24.61
CA ALA A 308 11.36 3.13 25.67
C ALA A 308 11.62 3.69 27.07
N ARG A 309 12.74 4.41 27.30
CA ARG A 309 13.01 5.06 28.61
C ARG A 309 11.94 6.05 29.01
N ARG A 310 11.40 6.80 28.05
CA ARG A 310 10.39 7.83 28.29
C ARG A 310 9.00 7.24 28.53
N LEU A 311 8.64 6.16 27.83
CA LEU A 311 7.26 5.70 27.72
C LEU A 311 6.96 4.38 28.44
N LYS A 312 7.95 3.63 28.95
CA LYS A 312 7.78 2.31 29.60
C LYS A 312 6.77 2.27 30.77
N ASP A 313 6.58 3.39 31.42
CA ASP A 313 5.67 3.49 32.57
C ASP A 313 4.31 4.11 32.19
N CYS A 314 4.03 4.26 30.88
CA CYS A 314 2.78 4.78 30.35
C CYS A 314 1.85 3.62 29.98
N PRO A 315 0.84 3.28 30.79
CA PRO A 315 -0.04 2.13 30.54
C PRO A 315 -0.94 2.31 29.30
N GLU A 316 -1.01 3.51 28.74
CA GLU A 316 -1.73 3.84 27.52
C GLU A 316 -0.97 3.44 26.25
N VAL A 317 0.31 3.07 26.36
CA VAL A 317 1.08 2.59 25.19
C VAL A 317 0.64 1.17 24.86
N TYR A 318 -0.02 1.02 23.72
CA TYR A 318 -0.49 -0.25 23.21
C TYR A 318 0.66 -1.09 22.62
N GLY A 319 1.63 -0.43 22.00
CA GLY A 319 2.81 -1.05 21.42
C GLY A 319 3.73 -0.05 20.72
N TYR A 320 4.96 -0.47 20.49
CA TYR A 320 6.01 0.28 19.78
C TYR A 320 6.11 -0.21 18.35
N ASP A 321 5.70 0.60 17.41
CA ASP A 321 5.77 0.32 15.96
C ASP A 321 7.14 0.80 15.45
N ILE A 322 8.01 -0.18 15.17
CA ILE A 322 9.45 0.04 15.09
C ILE A 322 9.83 0.94 13.92
N LEU A 323 9.16 0.82 12.80
CA LEU A 323 9.36 1.68 11.63
C LEU A 323 8.19 1.52 10.66
N ASN A 324 7.59 2.63 10.27
CA ASN A 324 6.52 2.65 9.28
C ASN A 324 7.04 2.21 7.92
N GLU A 325 6.36 1.26 7.30
CA GLU A 325 6.55 0.78 5.92
C GLU A 325 8.03 0.58 5.53
N PRO A 326 8.79 -0.24 6.28
CA PRO A 326 10.20 -0.44 5.99
C PRO A 326 10.39 -1.06 4.61
N SER A 327 11.10 -0.35 3.74
CA SER A 327 11.39 -0.78 2.38
C SER A 327 12.82 -1.34 2.31
N VAL A 328 12.94 -2.65 2.51
CA VAL A 328 14.18 -3.42 2.50
C VAL A 328 13.82 -4.88 2.17
N ASN A 329 14.81 -5.73 1.87
CA ASN A 329 14.49 -7.15 1.76
C ASN A 329 14.02 -7.70 3.11
N LEU A 330 13.03 -8.58 3.10
CA LEU A 330 12.36 -9.07 4.30
C LEU A 330 13.30 -9.69 5.33
N ALA A 331 14.32 -10.43 4.89
CA ALA A 331 15.28 -11.06 5.81
C ALA A 331 16.13 -10.01 6.55
N ALA A 332 16.58 -8.97 5.87
CA ALA A 332 17.32 -7.87 6.49
C ALA A 332 16.43 -7.06 7.45
N TRP A 333 15.14 -6.88 7.13
CA TRP A 333 14.18 -6.28 8.04
C TRP A 333 13.98 -7.10 9.29
N ASP A 334 13.77 -8.41 9.17
CA ASP A 334 13.59 -9.31 10.30
C ASP A 334 14.74 -9.24 11.30
N GLU A 335 15.99 -9.21 10.80
CA GLU A 335 17.17 -9.12 11.67
C GLU A 335 17.30 -7.74 12.32
N LEU A 336 17.05 -6.65 11.58
CA LEU A 336 17.05 -5.29 12.13
C LEU A 336 15.96 -5.11 13.19
N PHE A 337 14.75 -5.59 12.92
CA PHE A 337 13.63 -5.57 13.85
C PHE A 337 13.97 -6.29 15.16
N LEU A 338 14.53 -7.51 15.08
CA LEU A 338 14.95 -8.27 16.28
C LEU A 338 16.05 -7.55 17.05
N ASP A 339 16.98 -6.96 16.35
CA ASP A 339 18.09 -6.24 16.95
C ASP A 339 17.59 -5.04 17.77
N VAL A 340 16.72 -4.22 17.19
CA VAL A 340 16.08 -3.08 17.87
C VAL A 340 15.19 -3.57 19.03
N THR A 341 14.43 -4.64 18.80
CA THR A 341 13.59 -5.25 19.85
C THR A 341 14.40 -5.64 21.09
N ARG A 342 15.58 -6.25 20.92
CA ARG A 342 16.48 -6.61 22.03
C ARG A 342 16.90 -5.37 22.84
N GLU A 343 17.16 -4.24 22.19
CA GLU A 343 17.50 -3.00 22.88
C GLU A 343 16.30 -2.46 23.68
N ILE A 344 15.09 -2.50 23.13
CA ILE A 344 13.86 -2.13 23.84
C ILE A 344 13.65 -3.02 25.06
N ARG A 345 13.78 -4.34 24.92
CA ARG A 345 13.54 -5.31 26.01
C ARG A 345 14.46 -5.13 27.23
N LYS A 346 15.66 -4.57 27.05
CA LYS A 346 16.55 -4.20 28.17
C LYS A 346 15.98 -3.07 29.05
N ILE A 347 15.03 -2.29 28.53
CA ILE A 347 14.45 -1.10 29.15
C ILE A 347 12.99 -1.31 29.52
N ASP A 348 12.24 -1.87 28.59
CA ASP A 348 10.81 -2.16 28.68
C ASP A 348 10.54 -3.60 28.20
N PRO A 349 10.51 -4.56 29.12
CA PRO A 349 10.25 -5.96 28.77
C PRO A 349 8.77 -6.28 28.50
N ALA A 350 7.85 -5.37 28.86
CA ALA A 350 6.41 -5.65 28.90
C ALA A 350 5.64 -5.14 27.67
N THR A 351 5.95 -3.94 27.20
CA THR A 351 5.22 -3.32 26.07
C THR A 351 5.41 -4.12 24.76
N PRO A 352 4.37 -4.46 24.04
CA PRO A 352 4.49 -5.13 22.74
C PRO A 352 5.32 -4.32 21.74
N VAL A 353 6.06 -4.99 20.88
CA VAL A 353 6.68 -4.37 19.69
C VAL A 353 5.87 -4.74 18.45
N ILE A 354 5.84 -3.86 17.47
CA ILE A 354 5.05 -4.02 16.25
C ILE A 354 6.01 -4.06 15.06
N THR A 355 5.81 -5.04 14.18
CA THR A 355 6.54 -5.16 12.91
C THR A 355 5.57 -5.12 11.74
N GLU A 356 5.95 -4.39 10.70
CA GLU A 356 5.18 -4.30 9.47
C GLU A 356 5.73 -5.23 8.40
N PHE A 357 4.85 -5.76 7.54
CA PHE A 357 5.18 -6.60 6.38
C PHE A 357 6.01 -7.86 6.66
N CYS A 358 6.16 -8.26 7.91
CA CYS A 358 6.92 -9.43 8.31
C CYS A 358 6.00 -10.64 8.49
N HIS A 359 6.33 -11.76 7.84
CA HIS A 359 5.62 -13.04 7.99
C HIS A 359 6.45 -14.08 8.77
N ARG A 360 7.57 -13.67 9.38
CA ARG A 360 8.32 -14.51 10.31
C ARG A 360 7.69 -14.46 11.68
N TYR A 361 7.38 -15.60 12.25
CA TYR A 361 6.85 -15.68 13.61
C TYR A 361 7.98 -15.59 14.66
N PHE A 362 7.87 -14.65 15.57
CA PHE A 362 8.82 -14.40 16.67
C PHE A 362 8.25 -14.94 17.98
N ALA A 363 8.44 -16.24 18.23
CA ALA A 363 7.90 -16.90 19.42
C ALA A 363 8.45 -16.29 20.72
N GLY A 364 7.56 -15.91 21.62
CA GLY A 364 7.91 -15.40 22.95
C GLY A 364 8.36 -13.93 23.02
N GLU A 365 8.45 -13.22 21.88
CA GLU A 365 8.94 -11.84 21.81
C GLU A 365 7.85 -10.77 22.04
N ASN A 366 6.61 -11.16 22.32
CA ASN A 366 5.46 -10.24 22.47
C ASN A 366 5.32 -9.28 21.28
N VAL A 367 5.22 -9.85 20.07
CA VAL A 367 5.15 -9.12 18.82
C VAL A 367 3.72 -9.02 18.33
N ILE A 368 3.36 -7.85 17.82
CA ILE A 368 2.16 -7.59 17.01
C ILE A 368 2.61 -7.46 15.56
N TYR A 369 1.87 -8.07 14.64
CA TYR A 369 2.16 -8.07 13.21
C TYR A 369 1.21 -7.11 12.52
N SER A 370 1.76 -6.16 11.75
CA SER A 370 0.99 -5.07 11.18
C SER A 370 0.98 -5.11 9.64
N PRO A 371 -0.07 -5.64 9.01
CA PRO A 371 -0.33 -5.33 7.61
C PRO A 371 -0.88 -3.92 7.46
N HIS A 372 -0.54 -3.29 6.32
CA HIS A 372 -1.29 -2.17 5.77
C HIS A 372 -2.14 -2.66 4.62
N PHE A 373 -3.41 -2.25 4.57
CA PHE A 373 -4.36 -2.78 3.59
C PHE A 373 -4.92 -1.68 2.70
N TYR A 374 -4.31 -1.52 1.54
CA TYR A 374 -4.72 -0.56 0.52
C TYR A 374 -5.03 -1.20 -0.83
N SER A 375 -5.10 -2.54 -0.88
CA SER A 375 -5.36 -3.24 -2.14
C SER A 375 -6.81 -3.08 -2.62
N PRO A 376 -7.05 -2.80 -3.92
CA PRO A 376 -6.01 -2.56 -4.92
C PRO A 376 -5.56 -1.10 -4.91
N HIS A 377 -4.25 -0.89 -4.86
CA HIS A 377 -3.63 0.42 -4.69
C HIS A 377 -4.05 1.44 -5.76
N ALA A 378 -4.24 1.01 -7.02
CA ALA A 378 -4.71 1.85 -8.10
C ALA A 378 -6.10 2.48 -7.84
N TYR A 379 -6.92 1.85 -6.99
CA TYR A 379 -8.22 2.37 -6.58
C TYR A 379 -8.12 3.23 -5.33
N THR A 380 -7.49 2.71 -4.28
CA THR A 380 -7.42 3.41 -2.99
C THR A 380 -6.62 4.70 -3.06
N HIS A 381 -5.59 4.75 -3.96
CA HIS A 381 -4.73 5.90 -4.22
C HIS A 381 -4.96 6.52 -5.60
N ALA A 382 -6.14 6.35 -6.18
CA ALA A 382 -6.45 6.91 -7.48
C ALA A 382 -6.14 8.42 -7.55
N GLY A 383 -5.38 8.84 -8.56
CA GLY A 383 -4.96 10.23 -8.74
C GLY A 383 -3.82 10.71 -7.82
N VAL A 384 -3.39 9.91 -6.86
CA VAL A 384 -2.11 10.09 -6.12
C VAL A 384 -1.03 9.25 -6.78
N VAL A 385 -1.39 8.02 -7.14
CA VAL A 385 -0.59 7.13 -8.00
C VAL A 385 -1.30 7.04 -9.34
N ASP A 386 -0.56 7.10 -10.44
CA ASP A 386 -1.15 7.06 -11.78
C ASP A 386 -1.96 5.77 -11.98
N SER A 387 -3.23 5.94 -12.35
CA SER A 387 -4.15 4.84 -12.66
C SER A 387 -4.26 4.56 -14.15
N GLY A 388 -3.36 5.09 -14.97
CA GLY A 388 -3.40 4.97 -16.43
C GLY A 388 -4.58 5.70 -17.06
N GLY A 389 -5.14 6.72 -16.40
CA GLY A 389 -6.30 7.48 -16.86
C GLY A 389 -7.63 6.71 -16.80
N VAL A 390 -7.65 5.49 -16.27
CA VAL A 390 -8.86 4.70 -16.03
C VAL A 390 -9.38 4.95 -14.63
N ARG A 391 -10.69 5.07 -14.49
CA ARG A 391 -11.36 5.28 -13.20
C ARG A 391 -12.06 4.03 -12.74
N TRP A 392 -11.91 3.76 -11.47
CA TRP A 392 -12.37 2.53 -10.85
C TRP A 392 -13.52 2.79 -9.90
N SER A 393 -14.42 1.81 -9.77
CA SER A 393 -15.41 1.75 -8.70
C SER A 393 -15.28 0.46 -7.91
N TYR A 394 -15.71 0.50 -6.67
CA TYR A 394 -15.77 -0.65 -5.78
C TYR A 394 -17.21 -0.84 -5.27
N PRO A 395 -17.78 -2.08 -5.27
CA PRO A 395 -17.22 -3.26 -5.93
C PRO A 395 -17.15 -3.07 -7.45
N GLY A 396 -16.21 -3.78 -8.14
CA GLY A 396 -16.11 -3.70 -9.59
C GLY A 396 -14.79 -4.23 -10.13
N TYR A 397 -14.63 -4.15 -11.46
CA TYR A 397 -13.39 -4.53 -12.12
C TYR A 397 -12.33 -3.44 -11.98
N ILE A 398 -11.23 -3.76 -11.33
CA ILE A 398 -10.07 -2.88 -11.15
C ILE A 398 -8.85 -3.61 -11.71
N ASN A 399 -8.17 -3.02 -12.68
CA ASN A 399 -7.05 -3.65 -13.39
C ASN A 399 -7.37 -5.07 -13.90
N GLY A 400 -8.58 -5.29 -14.40
CA GLY A 400 -9.01 -6.58 -14.96
C GLY A 400 -9.38 -7.66 -13.95
N VAL A 401 -9.29 -7.37 -12.65
CA VAL A 401 -9.71 -8.24 -11.55
C VAL A 401 -10.99 -7.69 -10.94
N TYR A 402 -12.01 -8.54 -10.71
CA TYR A 402 -13.21 -8.14 -10.00
C TYR A 402 -12.91 -8.04 -8.50
N TRP A 403 -13.04 -6.84 -7.95
CA TRP A 403 -12.80 -6.55 -6.54
C TRP A 403 -14.13 -6.44 -5.78
N ASP A 404 -14.26 -7.27 -4.79
CA ASP A 404 -15.29 -7.28 -3.76
C ASP A 404 -14.67 -7.79 -2.45
N ILE A 405 -15.47 -8.05 -1.44
CA ILE A 405 -15.01 -8.58 -0.14
C ILE A 405 -14.27 -9.92 -0.29
N GLU A 406 -14.66 -10.77 -1.26
CA GLU A 406 -14.00 -12.07 -1.45
C GLU A 406 -12.62 -11.91 -2.13
N GLN A 407 -12.46 -10.94 -3.04
CA GLN A 407 -11.13 -10.62 -3.59
C GLN A 407 -10.23 -9.96 -2.55
N MET A 408 -10.77 -9.10 -1.67
CA MET A 408 -10.01 -8.58 -0.53
C MET A 408 -9.53 -9.72 0.38
N ARG A 409 -10.35 -10.75 0.60
CA ARG A 409 -9.98 -11.93 1.36
C ARG A 409 -8.81 -12.68 0.73
N VAL A 410 -8.82 -12.83 -0.60
CA VAL A 410 -7.71 -13.45 -1.35
C VAL A 410 -6.42 -12.64 -1.18
N ASP A 411 -6.52 -11.34 -1.24
CA ASP A 411 -5.36 -10.46 -1.05
C ASP A 411 -4.78 -10.55 0.37
N LEU A 412 -5.63 -10.74 1.36
CA LEU A 412 -5.24 -10.98 2.76
C LEU A 412 -4.80 -12.44 3.05
N GLU A 413 -4.79 -13.35 2.06
CA GLU A 413 -4.43 -14.77 2.25
C GLU A 413 -3.12 -14.97 3.02
N PRO A 414 -2.01 -14.25 2.74
CA PRO A 414 -0.77 -14.44 3.48
C PRO A 414 -0.95 -14.24 4.99
N TRP A 415 -1.68 -13.22 5.40
CA TRP A 415 -1.97 -12.91 6.81
C TRP A 415 -2.99 -13.86 7.43
N ILE A 416 -3.98 -14.29 6.67
CA ILE A 416 -4.95 -15.30 7.11
C ILE A 416 -4.24 -16.63 7.41
N ARG A 417 -3.36 -17.06 6.52
CA ARG A 417 -2.57 -18.30 6.72
C ARG A 417 -1.56 -18.15 7.83
N PHE A 418 -0.93 -16.99 7.96
CA PHE A 418 -0.03 -16.70 9.07
C PHE A 418 -0.75 -16.81 10.42
N ALA A 419 -1.91 -16.16 10.57
CA ALA A 419 -2.72 -16.24 11.79
C ALA A 419 -3.25 -17.66 12.07
N GLN A 420 -3.51 -18.44 11.03
CA GLN A 420 -3.91 -19.85 11.17
C GLN A 420 -2.75 -20.72 11.67
N ALA A 421 -1.55 -20.51 11.16
CA ALA A 421 -0.34 -21.21 11.58
C ALA A 421 0.12 -20.82 13.00
N HIS A 422 -0.19 -19.58 13.41
CA HIS A 422 0.22 -19.00 14.70
C HIS A 422 -0.99 -18.39 15.42
N PRO A 423 -1.83 -19.22 16.10
CA PRO A 423 -3.09 -18.77 16.70
C PRO A 423 -2.96 -17.77 17.86
N ASP A 424 -1.77 -17.63 18.42
CA ASP A 424 -1.38 -16.65 19.44
C ASP A 424 -0.79 -15.35 18.87
N ALA A 425 -0.53 -15.29 17.56
CA ALA A 425 -0.09 -14.07 16.92
C ALA A 425 -1.21 -13.02 16.97
N ARG A 426 -0.83 -11.81 17.40
CA ARG A 426 -1.71 -10.64 17.36
C ARG A 426 -1.50 -9.91 16.04
N ILE A 427 -2.59 -9.53 15.39
CA ILE A 427 -2.55 -8.77 14.14
C ILE A 427 -3.26 -7.44 14.33
N LEU A 428 -2.58 -6.36 13.96
CA LEU A 428 -3.10 -5.01 13.87
C LEU A 428 -3.03 -4.55 12.41
N VAL A 429 -4.15 -4.32 11.76
CA VAL A 429 -4.13 -3.60 10.48
C VAL A 429 -3.83 -2.15 10.76
N GLY A 430 -2.55 -1.76 10.62
CA GLY A 430 -2.03 -0.45 11.03
C GLY A 430 -2.59 0.70 10.19
N GLU A 431 -2.83 0.43 8.90
CA GLU A 431 -3.42 1.39 7.98
C GLU A 431 -4.37 0.73 6.99
N PHE A 432 -5.50 1.38 6.73
CA PHE A 432 -6.37 1.10 5.59
C PHE A 432 -7.24 2.32 5.31
N SER A 433 -7.50 2.59 4.05
CA SER A 433 -8.37 3.69 3.62
C SER A 433 -8.75 3.56 2.14
N ALA A 434 -9.62 4.45 1.67
CA ALA A 434 -9.83 4.75 0.27
C ALA A 434 -10.02 6.26 0.11
N ILE A 435 -9.38 6.81 -0.92
CA ILE A 435 -9.33 8.26 -1.14
C ILE A 435 -10.73 8.86 -1.34
N VAL A 436 -10.93 10.12 -0.95
CA VAL A 436 -12.25 10.79 -0.87
C VAL A 436 -13.05 10.80 -2.18
N TRP A 437 -12.38 10.73 -3.32
CA TRP A 437 -13.02 10.68 -4.65
C TRP A 437 -13.13 9.27 -5.23
N ALA A 438 -12.70 8.23 -4.52
CA ALA A 438 -12.88 6.86 -4.98
C ALA A 438 -14.37 6.47 -4.92
N LYS A 439 -14.92 6.02 -6.06
CA LYS A 439 -16.33 5.66 -6.15
C LYS A 439 -16.60 4.35 -5.40
N GLY A 440 -17.55 4.35 -4.45
CA GLY A 440 -17.83 3.19 -3.58
C GLY A 440 -16.85 3.04 -2.43
N ALA A 441 -16.12 4.10 -2.06
CA ALA A 441 -15.18 4.08 -0.93
C ALA A 441 -15.82 3.68 0.40
N ASP A 442 -17.09 3.97 0.59
CA ASP A 442 -17.87 3.53 1.76
C ASP A 442 -18.06 2.01 1.78
N ALA A 443 -18.38 1.41 0.63
CA ALA A 443 -18.48 -0.05 0.50
C ALA A 443 -17.12 -0.71 0.74
N TYR A 444 -16.03 -0.14 0.22
CA TYR A 444 -14.67 -0.61 0.46
C TYR A 444 -14.32 -0.62 1.95
N ILE A 445 -14.56 0.49 2.66
CA ILE A 445 -14.30 0.61 4.11
C ILE A 445 -15.13 -0.38 4.90
N ARG A 446 -16.42 -0.53 4.55
CA ARG A 446 -17.32 -1.51 5.17
C ARG A 446 -16.77 -2.93 5.04
N ASP A 447 -16.38 -3.33 3.85
CA ASP A 447 -15.96 -4.70 3.54
C ASP A 447 -14.57 -5.01 4.14
N ALA A 448 -13.65 -4.05 4.13
CA ALA A 448 -12.36 -4.17 4.82
C ALA A 448 -12.56 -4.37 6.33
N ILE A 449 -13.35 -3.51 6.98
CA ILE A 449 -13.68 -3.66 8.41
C ILE A 449 -14.35 -5.01 8.67
N ALA A 450 -15.29 -5.45 7.83
CA ALA A 450 -15.97 -6.73 8.01
C ALA A 450 -15.00 -7.91 8.00
N LEU A 451 -13.95 -7.87 7.17
CA LEU A 451 -12.90 -8.90 7.17
C LEU A 451 -12.04 -8.84 8.42
N PHE A 452 -11.59 -7.67 8.84
CA PHE A 452 -10.79 -7.53 10.07
C PHE A 452 -11.58 -8.03 11.29
N GLU A 453 -12.87 -7.70 11.36
CA GLU A 453 -13.77 -8.20 12.40
C GLU A 453 -13.97 -9.72 12.35
N GLU A 454 -14.12 -10.31 11.16
CA GLU A 454 -14.27 -11.75 10.97
C GLU A 454 -13.07 -12.53 11.53
N TYR A 455 -11.84 -11.99 11.31
CA TYR A 455 -10.61 -12.60 11.83
C TYR A 455 -10.28 -12.17 13.25
N GLY A 456 -10.94 -11.13 13.78
CA GLY A 456 -10.76 -10.61 15.13
C GLY A 456 -9.51 -9.79 15.31
N TRP A 457 -9.03 -9.19 14.24
CA TRP A 457 -7.84 -8.32 14.21
C TRP A 457 -8.13 -6.93 14.76
N ASP A 458 -7.11 -6.31 15.32
CA ASP A 458 -7.12 -4.88 15.66
C ASP A 458 -6.96 -4.06 14.37
N TRP A 459 -7.44 -2.80 14.37
CA TRP A 459 -7.27 -1.95 13.20
C TRP A 459 -7.31 -0.46 13.50
N THR A 460 -6.60 0.33 12.67
CA THR A 460 -6.63 1.79 12.66
C THR A 460 -6.88 2.32 11.26
N TYR A 461 -7.90 3.17 11.13
CA TYR A 461 -8.27 3.81 9.87
C TYR A 461 -7.33 4.98 9.56
N HIS A 462 -6.75 5.06 8.40
CA HIS A 462 -5.95 6.17 7.89
C HIS A 462 -6.82 7.12 7.05
N ALA A 463 -7.09 8.38 7.47
CA ALA A 463 -6.60 8.96 8.67
C ALA A 463 -7.62 9.92 9.31
N PHE A 464 -7.41 10.24 10.55
CA PHE A 464 -8.18 11.26 11.26
C PHE A 464 -7.43 12.58 11.22
N ARG A 465 -8.00 13.60 10.54
CA ARG A 465 -7.53 15.00 10.48
C ARG A 465 -6.06 15.18 10.12
N GLU A 466 -5.55 14.32 9.25
CA GLU A 466 -4.20 14.42 8.71
C GLU A 466 -4.22 15.10 7.33
N TRP A 467 -4.74 14.39 6.34
CA TRP A 467 -4.92 14.94 5.00
C TRP A 467 -6.40 14.79 4.57
N PRO A 468 -7.05 15.88 4.11
CA PRO A 468 -8.48 15.85 3.79
C PRO A 468 -8.90 14.76 2.80
N ALA A 469 -7.99 14.33 1.92
CA ALA A 469 -8.28 13.27 0.96
C ALA A 469 -8.52 11.89 1.61
N TRP A 470 -7.90 11.62 2.76
CA TRP A 470 -8.13 10.40 3.55
C TRP A 470 -9.19 10.59 4.62
N ASP A 471 -9.36 11.81 5.12
CA ASP A 471 -10.25 12.11 6.24
C ASP A 471 -11.71 11.87 5.88
N VAL A 472 -12.39 11.06 6.70
CA VAL A 472 -13.82 10.74 6.54
C VAL A 472 -14.76 11.92 6.81
N GLU A 473 -14.27 13.00 7.41
CA GLU A 473 -15.04 14.25 7.61
C GLU A 473 -15.11 15.11 6.34
N TYR A 474 -14.46 14.71 5.24
CA TYR A 474 -14.46 15.43 3.98
C TYR A 474 -15.18 14.66 2.88
N THR A 475 -15.71 15.41 1.92
CA THR A 475 -16.33 14.88 0.70
C THR A 475 -15.70 15.46 -0.54
N HIS A 476 -15.68 14.69 -1.62
CA HIS A 476 -15.24 15.15 -2.92
C HIS A 476 -16.24 16.15 -3.51
N VAL A 477 -15.75 17.15 -4.23
CA VAL A 477 -16.54 18.15 -4.95
C VAL A 477 -15.96 18.42 -6.34
N GLY A 478 -16.85 18.56 -7.34
CA GLY A 478 -16.46 18.81 -8.72
C GLY A 478 -16.16 17.53 -9.50
N ASP A 479 -15.43 17.70 -10.62
CA ASP A 479 -14.98 16.58 -11.43
C ASP A 479 -13.74 15.91 -10.84
N TYR A 480 -13.53 14.67 -11.21
CA TYR A 480 -12.39 13.85 -10.75
C TYR A 480 -11.02 14.48 -11.07
N GLU A 481 -10.90 15.23 -12.16
CA GLU A 481 -9.61 15.77 -12.62
C GLU A 481 -9.06 16.88 -11.73
N ARG A 482 -9.92 17.48 -10.89
CA ARG A 482 -9.54 18.62 -10.04
C ARG A 482 -9.22 18.26 -8.62
N HIS A 483 -9.40 17.01 -8.19
CA HIS A 483 -9.10 16.49 -6.84
C HIS A 483 -9.47 17.48 -5.73
N ARG A 484 -10.73 17.97 -5.77
CA ARG A 484 -11.22 18.94 -4.80
C ARG A 484 -11.98 18.22 -3.68
N TRP A 485 -11.83 18.73 -2.50
CA TRP A 485 -12.57 18.29 -1.32
C TRP A 485 -13.06 19.48 -0.51
N GLN A 486 -14.08 19.24 0.28
CA GLN A 486 -14.57 20.17 1.27
C GLN A 486 -14.99 19.42 2.53
N LYS A 487 -14.96 20.08 3.67
CA LYS A 487 -15.50 19.52 4.90
C LYS A 487 -17.00 19.29 4.74
N ALA A 488 -17.45 18.08 5.05
CA ALA A 488 -18.86 17.73 4.92
C ALA A 488 -19.69 18.39 6.03
N ALA A 489 -20.90 18.86 5.68
CA ALA A 489 -21.82 19.44 6.64
C ALA A 489 -22.48 18.37 7.53
N THR A 490 -22.55 17.14 7.06
CA THR A 490 -23.10 15.98 7.76
C THR A 490 -22.16 14.78 7.62
N ASP A 491 -22.41 13.71 8.35
CA ASP A 491 -21.59 12.50 8.27
C ASP A 491 -21.57 11.95 6.83
N THR A 492 -20.37 11.77 6.28
CA THR A 492 -20.19 11.16 4.96
C THR A 492 -20.57 9.69 5.00
N ALA A 493 -20.76 9.06 3.82
CA ALA A 493 -20.98 7.62 3.73
C ALA A 493 -19.79 6.85 4.32
N ARG A 494 -18.54 7.25 3.99
CA ARG A 494 -17.31 6.66 4.55
C ARG A 494 -17.29 6.74 6.08
N LYS A 495 -17.63 7.92 6.65
CA LYS A 495 -17.68 8.11 8.11
C LYS A 495 -18.72 7.22 8.77
N ARG A 496 -19.89 7.07 8.17
CA ARG A 496 -20.94 6.19 8.72
C ARG A 496 -20.48 4.74 8.82
N GLU A 497 -19.77 4.22 7.81
CA GLU A 497 -19.24 2.85 7.87
C GLU A 497 -18.12 2.71 8.92
N LEU A 498 -17.22 3.68 9.02
CA LEU A 498 -16.20 3.71 10.08
C LEU A 498 -16.85 3.71 11.48
N LEU A 499 -17.87 4.55 11.71
CA LEU A 499 -18.54 4.62 13.00
C LEU A 499 -19.27 3.32 13.37
N LYS A 500 -19.80 2.57 12.41
CA LYS A 500 -20.37 1.23 12.65
C LYS A 500 -19.31 0.26 13.19
N GLY A 501 -18.11 0.27 12.61
CA GLY A 501 -16.99 -0.55 13.12
C GLY A 501 -16.57 -0.14 14.52
N LEU A 502 -16.38 1.16 14.76
CA LEU A 502 -15.98 1.69 16.06
C LEU A 502 -17.02 1.44 17.16
N ALA A 503 -18.31 1.32 16.82
CA ALA A 503 -19.39 1.05 17.77
C ALA A 503 -19.20 -0.28 18.53
N HIS A 504 -18.40 -1.22 18.00
CA HIS A 504 -18.09 -2.50 18.65
C HIS A 504 -17.01 -2.41 19.73
N ASN A 505 -16.37 -1.27 19.89
CA ASN A 505 -15.39 -1.06 20.94
C ASN A 505 -15.99 -1.17 22.33
N ARG A 506 -15.27 -1.87 23.19
CA ARG A 506 -15.44 -1.75 24.63
C ARG A 506 -14.39 -0.76 25.12
N ARG A 507 -14.84 0.29 25.77
CA ARG A 507 -13.88 1.18 26.45
C ARG A 507 -13.28 0.43 27.63
N PRO A 508 -11.97 0.61 27.91
CA PRO A 508 -11.42 0.13 29.15
C PRO A 508 -12.31 0.66 30.28
N VAL A 509 -12.67 -0.22 31.21
CA VAL A 509 -13.34 0.19 32.46
C VAL A 509 -12.34 1.09 33.15
N GLN A 510 -12.74 2.33 33.46
CA GLN A 510 -11.94 3.26 34.27
C GLN A 510 -11.71 2.69 35.66
#